data_23724aeb42076e2e6987689c6662bb3c
#
_entry.id   23724aeb42076e2e6987689c6662bb3c
#
_cell.length_a   1.000
_cell.length_b   1.000
_cell.length_c   1.000
_cell.angle_alpha   90.00
_cell.angle_beta   90.00
_cell.angle_gamma   90.00
#
_symmetry.space_group_name_H-M   'P 1'
#
loop_
_entity.id
_entity.type
_entity.pdbx_description
1 polymer ?
#
loop_
_entity_poly.entity_id
_entity_poly.type
_entity_poly.pdbx_seq_one_letter_code
_entity_poly.pdbx_strand_id
1 'polypeptide(L)'
;ILGLPDLAVSGTCVRVPVFTGHSLSINARFSSAISVERALELLGRTEGVVLTDMPTPLKAAGADPTFVGRVRVDPTSEHGLSLFLSGDNLRKGAALNTIQIAESMVAQGLV
;
A
#
# COMPACT_ATOMS: atom_id res chain seq x y z
N ILE A 1 -8.19 14.05 0.24
CA ILE A 1 -8.78 12.74 -0.18
C ILE A 1 -9.33 12.00 1.03
N LEU A 2 -8.51 11.83 2.08
CA LEU A 2 -8.92 11.07 3.28
C LEU A 2 -9.87 11.85 4.22
N GLY A 3 -10.06 13.14 4.02
CA GLY A 3 -10.85 13.98 4.94
C GLY A 3 -10.21 14.16 6.32
N LEU A 4 -8.91 13.94 6.45
CA LEU A 4 -8.13 14.04 7.68
C LEU A 4 -7.12 15.20 7.56
N PRO A 5 -7.56 16.47 7.79
CA PRO A 5 -6.70 17.64 7.55
C PRO A 5 -5.46 17.68 8.47
N ASP A 6 -5.57 17.13 9.68
CA ASP A 6 -4.52 17.15 10.69
C ASP A 6 -3.59 15.91 10.62
N LEU A 7 -3.77 15.04 9.63
CA LEU A 7 -2.90 13.89 9.45
C LEU A 7 -1.49 14.33 9.08
N ALA A 8 -0.53 14.10 9.98
CA ALA A 8 0.87 14.39 9.73
C ALA A 8 1.44 13.43 8.70
N VAL A 9 1.85 13.94 7.55
CA VAL A 9 2.44 13.15 6.46
C VAL A 9 3.73 13.83 6.00
N SER A 10 4.80 13.04 5.87
CA SER A 10 6.03 13.47 5.25
C SER A 10 6.47 12.45 4.20
N GLY A 11 6.82 12.90 3.02
CA GLY A 11 7.23 12.05 1.91
C GLY A 11 8.52 12.52 1.27
N THR A 12 9.43 11.58 1.02
CA THR A 12 10.65 11.81 0.23
C THR A 12 10.54 11.01 -1.07
N CYS A 13 10.58 11.72 -2.20
CA CYS A 13 10.55 11.10 -3.51
C CYS A 13 11.97 10.85 -4.02
N VAL A 14 12.23 9.61 -4.42
CA VAL A 14 13.53 9.20 -4.94
C VAL A 14 13.37 8.57 -6.33
N ARG A 15 14.20 9.00 -7.29
CA ARG A 15 14.28 8.34 -8.59
C ARG A 15 15.29 7.22 -8.54
N VAL A 16 14.86 6.00 -8.89
CA VAL A 16 15.69 4.79 -8.95
C VAL A 16 15.71 4.21 -10.36
N PRO A 17 16.77 3.49 -10.76
CA PRO A 17 16.93 2.96 -12.12
C PRO A 17 16.13 1.65 -12.33
N VAL A 18 14.82 1.74 -12.28
CA VAL A 18 13.89 0.65 -12.63
C VAL A 18 13.09 1.05 -13.86
N PHE A 19 12.78 0.10 -14.75
CA PHE A 19 12.06 0.39 -15.99
C PHE A 19 10.59 0.76 -15.74
N THR A 20 9.93 0.06 -14.82
CA THR A 20 8.53 0.30 -14.46
C THR A 20 8.27 -0.09 -13.01
N GLY A 21 7.16 0.39 -12.48
CA GLY A 21 6.74 0.12 -11.12
C GLY A 21 7.13 1.24 -10.15
N HIS A 22 6.33 1.36 -9.10
CA HIS A 22 6.58 2.22 -7.95
C HIS A 22 6.75 1.38 -6.71
N SER A 23 7.61 1.83 -5.81
CA SER A 23 7.75 1.24 -4.48
C SER A 23 7.66 2.31 -3.42
N LEU A 24 7.11 1.96 -2.26
CA LEU A 24 7.06 2.82 -1.10
C LEU A 24 7.60 2.08 0.13
N SER A 25 8.47 2.76 0.87
CA SER A 25 8.80 2.40 2.24
C SER A 25 7.94 3.26 3.15
N ILE A 26 7.09 2.62 3.96
CA ILE A 26 6.09 3.30 4.77
C ILE A 26 6.38 3.04 6.24
N ASN A 27 6.41 4.10 7.03
CA ASN A 27 6.30 4.05 8.46
C ASN A 27 4.95 4.67 8.84
N ALA A 28 4.09 3.88 9.47
CA ALA A 28 2.75 4.29 9.88
C ALA A 28 2.65 4.25 11.39
N ARG A 29 2.26 5.36 12.01
CA ARG A 29 1.95 5.45 13.45
C ARG A 29 0.44 5.50 13.64
N PHE A 30 -0.04 4.66 14.53
CA PHE A 30 -1.46 4.54 14.86
C PHE A 30 -1.78 5.17 16.22
N SER A 31 -3.03 5.52 16.45
CA SER A 31 -3.51 6.02 17.74
C SER A 31 -3.57 4.94 18.83
N SER A 32 -3.59 3.67 18.42
CA SER A 32 -3.58 2.51 19.31
C SER A 32 -2.71 1.40 18.73
N ALA A 33 -2.24 0.48 19.58
CA ALA A 33 -1.41 -0.62 19.15
C ALA A 33 -2.12 -1.55 18.16
N ILE A 34 -1.40 -1.92 17.12
CA ILE A 34 -1.78 -2.99 16.19
C ILE A 34 -0.62 -3.97 16.08
N SER A 35 -0.89 -5.27 16.24
CA SER A 35 0.15 -6.29 16.07
C SER A 35 0.47 -6.52 14.60
N VAL A 36 1.67 -7.04 14.33
CA VAL A 36 2.10 -7.42 12.98
C VAL A 36 1.17 -8.47 12.39
N GLU A 37 0.76 -9.46 13.20
CA GLU A 37 -0.16 -10.52 12.79
C GLU A 37 -1.52 -9.95 12.37
N ARG A 38 -2.04 -9.00 13.15
CA ARG A 38 -3.31 -8.34 12.80
C ARG A 38 -3.20 -7.49 11.54
N ALA A 39 -2.08 -6.79 11.36
CA ALA A 39 -1.83 -6.02 10.14
C ALA A 39 -1.74 -6.94 8.91
N LEU A 40 -1.03 -8.06 9.02
CA LEU A 40 -0.94 -9.05 7.94
C LEU A 40 -2.30 -9.69 7.63
N GLU A 41 -3.11 -9.99 8.63
CA GLU A 41 -4.47 -10.49 8.43
C GLU A 41 -5.33 -9.50 7.64
N LEU A 42 -5.32 -8.23 8.03
CA LEU A 42 -6.09 -7.18 7.34
C LEU A 42 -5.62 -6.97 5.90
N LEU A 43 -4.31 -6.85 5.70
CA LEU A 43 -3.72 -6.69 4.37
C LEU A 43 -4.01 -7.89 3.46
N GLY A 44 -3.93 -9.12 4.00
CA GLY A 44 -4.19 -10.34 3.23
C GLY A 44 -5.65 -10.53 2.82
N ARG A 45 -6.60 -9.85 3.49
CA ARG A 45 -8.02 -9.83 3.11
C ARG A 45 -8.38 -8.68 2.18
N THR A 46 -7.46 -7.74 1.96
CA THR A 46 -7.73 -6.55 1.13
C THR A 46 -7.62 -6.92 -0.35
N GLU A 47 -8.69 -6.67 -1.08
CA GLU A 47 -8.71 -6.88 -2.52
C GLU A 47 -7.61 -6.06 -3.22
N GLY A 48 -6.94 -6.67 -4.18
CA GLY A 48 -5.84 -6.03 -4.92
C GLY A 48 -4.53 -5.93 -4.14
N VAL A 49 -4.42 -6.59 -2.98
CA VAL A 49 -3.19 -6.73 -2.20
C VAL A 49 -2.73 -8.18 -2.20
N VAL A 50 -1.45 -8.39 -2.41
CA VAL A 50 -0.79 -9.71 -2.29
C VAL A 50 0.37 -9.60 -1.31
N LEU A 51 0.34 -10.41 -0.25
CA LEU A 51 1.43 -10.49 0.70
C LEU A 51 2.61 -11.28 0.12
N THR A 52 3.82 -10.79 0.34
CA THR A 52 5.07 -11.42 -0.10
C THR A 52 6.21 -11.02 0.82
N ASP A 53 7.22 -11.87 0.96
CA ASP A 53 8.38 -11.56 1.80
C ASP A 53 9.19 -10.38 1.25
N MET A 54 9.34 -10.31 -0.08
CA MET A 54 10.12 -9.29 -0.76
C MET A 54 9.34 -8.69 -1.93
N PRO A 55 8.63 -7.58 -1.72
CA PRO A 55 8.03 -6.80 -2.81
C PRO A 55 9.14 -6.15 -3.65
N THR A 56 9.09 -6.33 -4.96
CA THR A 56 10.05 -5.70 -5.88
C THR A 56 9.34 -5.09 -7.08
N PRO A 57 9.87 -4.02 -7.70
CA PRO A 57 9.34 -3.49 -8.94
C PRO A 57 9.28 -4.54 -10.07
N LEU A 58 10.28 -5.41 -10.14
CA LEU A 58 10.32 -6.49 -11.12
C LEU A 58 9.14 -7.46 -10.98
N LYS A 59 8.74 -7.79 -9.74
CA LYS A 59 7.60 -8.65 -9.45
C LYS A 59 6.27 -7.94 -9.75
N ALA A 60 6.22 -6.64 -9.54
CA ALA A 60 5.02 -5.83 -9.73
C ALA A 60 4.78 -5.46 -11.20
N ALA A 61 5.82 -5.41 -12.02
CA ALA A 61 5.72 -5.02 -13.42
C ALA A 61 4.76 -5.93 -14.19
N GLY A 62 3.71 -5.36 -14.80
CA GLY A 62 2.66 -6.07 -15.53
C GLY A 62 1.65 -6.80 -14.64
N ALA A 63 1.77 -6.76 -13.33
CA ALA A 63 0.84 -7.39 -12.40
C ALA A 63 -0.26 -6.41 -11.93
N ASP A 64 -1.45 -6.93 -11.65
CA ASP A 64 -2.59 -6.14 -11.19
C ASP A 64 -2.51 -5.77 -9.70
N PRO A 65 -2.11 -6.67 -8.78
CA PRO A 65 -2.10 -6.35 -7.36
C PRO A 65 -0.93 -5.47 -6.95
N THR A 66 -1.09 -4.81 -5.81
CA THR A 66 0.03 -4.26 -5.05
C THR A 66 0.62 -5.36 -4.16
N PHE A 67 1.91 -5.60 -4.31
CA PHE A 67 2.66 -6.51 -3.45
C PHE A 67 3.08 -5.78 -2.19
N VAL A 68 2.76 -6.34 -1.02
CA VAL A 68 3.10 -5.79 0.30
C VAL A 68 3.91 -6.80 1.09
N GLY A 69 4.93 -6.34 1.76
CA GLY A 69 5.75 -7.19 2.61
C GLY A 69 6.62 -6.41 3.59
N ARG A 70 7.54 -7.10 4.23
CA ARG A 70 8.43 -6.52 5.23
C ARG A 70 7.69 -5.83 6.38
N VAL A 71 6.46 -6.28 6.68
CA VAL A 71 5.65 -5.74 7.77
C VAL A 71 6.31 -6.08 9.09
N ARG A 72 6.60 -5.07 9.89
CA ARG A 72 7.30 -5.22 11.18
C ARG A 72 6.97 -4.06 12.11
N VAL A 73 7.21 -4.25 13.39
CA VAL A 73 7.14 -3.15 14.36
C VAL A 73 8.17 -2.07 14.01
N ASP A 74 7.78 -0.82 14.06
CA ASP A 74 8.70 0.32 14.01
C ASP A 74 9.19 0.63 15.42
N PRO A 75 10.46 0.34 15.76
CA PRO A 75 10.97 0.55 17.11
C PRO A 75 11.20 2.03 17.48
N THR A 76 11.04 2.92 16.51
CA THR A 76 11.25 4.37 16.70
C THR A 76 9.96 5.13 17.02
N SER A 77 8.82 4.43 16.99
CA SER A 77 7.51 5.04 17.16
C SER A 77 6.60 4.16 18.02
N GLU A 78 5.96 4.76 19.01
CA GLU A 78 4.89 4.09 19.75
C GLU A 78 3.74 3.74 18.78
N HIS A 79 3.25 2.51 18.85
CA HIS A 79 2.22 1.98 17.96
C HIS A 79 2.57 2.07 16.45
N GLY A 80 3.88 2.01 16.13
CA GLY A 80 4.38 2.12 14.78
C GLY A 80 4.53 0.79 14.06
N LEU A 81 4.20 0.77 12.77
CA LEU A 81 4.55 -0.30 11.85
C LEU A 81 5.34 0.23 10.67
N SER A 82 6.33 -0.55 10.26
CA SER A 82 7.05 -0.33 9.00
C SER A 82 6.66 -1.43 8.01
N LEU A 83 6.48 -1.05 6.75
CA LEU A 83 6.20 -1.98 5.66
C LEU A 83 6.79 -1.46 4.34
N PHE A 84 6.88 -2.35 3.38
CA PHE A 84 7.30 -2.01 2.03
C PHE A 84 6.28 -2.53 1.03
N LEU A 85 6.05 -1.76 -0.03
CA LEU A 85 5.17 -2.19 -1.11
C LEU A 85 5.74 -1.88 -2.49
N SER A 86 5.28 -2.64 -3.48
CA SER A 86 5.54 -2.39 -4.90
C SER A 86 4.30 -2.64 -5.72
N GLY A 87 4.02 -1.76 -6.67
CA GLY A 87 2.89 -1.86 -7.60
C GLY A 87 3.27 -1.39 -9.00
N ASP A 88 2.55 -1.87 -10.00
CA ASP A 88 2.68 -1.35 -11.36
C ASP A 88 2.00 0.02 -11.46
N ASN A 89 2.77 1.02 -11.86
CA ASN A 89 2.33 2.41 -11.92
C ASN A 89 1.35 2.71 -13.07
N LEU A 90 1.30 1.86 -14.08
CA LEU A 90 0.36 2.00 -15.20
C LEU A 90 -0.95 1.24 -14.98
N ARG A 91 -0.92 0.19 -14.17
CA ARG A 91 -2.07 -0.66 -13.84
C ARG A 91 -2.69 -0.22 -12.52
N LYS A 92 -2.28 -0.78 -11.38
CA LYS A 92 -2.83 -0.42 -10.07
C LYS A 92 -2.59 1.05 -9.70
N GLY A 93 -1.50 1.62 -10.16
CA GLY A 93 -1.21 3.04 -9.95
C GLY A 93 -2.02 4.01 -10.84
N ALA A 94 -2.72 3.52 -11.88
CA ALA A 94 -3.44 4.35 -12.83
C ALA A 94 -4.73 3.69 -13.34
N ALA A 95 -4.70 3.10 -14.54
CA ALA A 95 -5.89 2.68 -15.28
C ALA A 95 -6.73 1.64 -14.52
N LEU A 96 -6.12 0.59 -13.99
CA LEU A 96 -6.81 -0.46 -13.25
C LEU A 96 -7.49 0.10 -11.99
N ASN A 97 -6.80 0.96 -11.25
CA ASN A 97 -7.36 1.56 -10.04
C ASN A 97 -8.58 2.44 -10.33
N THR A 98 -8.60 3.13 -11.46
CA THR A 98 -9.75 3.91 -11.91
C THR A 98 -10.98 3.03 -12.13
N ILE A 99 -10.80 1.89 -12.80
CA ILE A 99 -11.86 0.91 -13.02
C ILE A 99 -12.36 0.34 -11.68
N GLN A 100 -11.45 -0.07 -10.79
CA GLN A 100 -11.81 -0.61 -9.48
C GLN A 100 -12.55 0.39 -8.59
N ILE A 101 -12.25 1.68 -8.68
CA ILE A 101 -13.01 2.73 -8.01
C ILE A 101 -14.45 2.77 -8.54
N ALA A 102 -14.63 2.75 -9.87
CA ALA A 102 -15.96 2.75 -10.48
C ALA A 102 -16.77 1.50 -10.09
N GLU A 103 -16.15 0.32 -10.11
CA GLU A 103 -16.77 -0.94 -9.64
C GLU A 103 -17.21 -0.85 -8.18
N SER A 104 -16.35 -0.29 -7.32
CA SER A 104 -16.65 -0.07 -5.90
C SER A 104 -17.83 0.90 -5.70
N MET A 105 -17.91 1.97 -6.50
CA MET A 105 -19.02 2.93 -6.44
C MET A 105 -20.34 2.27 -6.84
N VAL A 106 -20.33 1.47 -7.91
CA VAL A 106 -21.52 0.69 -8.34
C VAL A 106 -21.94 -0.30 -7.26
N ALA A 107 -21.00 -1.04 -6.69
CA ALA A 107 -21.29 -2.04 -5.65
C ALA A 107 -21.86 -1.40 -4.37
N GLN A 108 -21.52 -0.14 -4.08
CA GLN A 108 -22.04 0.62 -2.96
C GLN A 108 -23.31 1.42 -3.27
N GLY A 109 -23.79 1.38 -4.50
CA GLY A 109 -24.98 2.11 -4.93
C GLY A 109 -24.79 3.63 -4.95
N LEU A 110 -23.57 4.10 -5.19
CA LEU A 110 -23.24 5.52 -5.25
C LEU A 110 -23.45 6.13 -6.63
N VAL A 111 -23.60 5.28 -7.63
CA VAL A 111 -23.90 5.62 -9.03
C VAL A 111 -24.80 4.57 -9.64
#